data_23f893e0186632cea6c2cb25fa902401
#
_entry.id   23f893e0186632cea6c2cb25fa902401
#
_cell.length_a   1.000
_cell.length_b   1.000
_cell.length_c   1.000
_cell.angle_alpha   90.00
_cell.angle_beta   90.00
_cell.angle_gamma   90.00
#
_symmetry.space_group_name_H-M   'P 1'
#
loop_
_entity.id
_entity.type
_entity.pdbx_description
1 polymer ?
#
loop_
_entity_poly.entity_id
_entity_poly.type
_entity_poly.pdbx_seq_one_letter_code
_entity_poly.pdbx_strand_id
1 'polypeptide(L)'
;AKGKKGEELAWLLTDQIVSAAEQVFLPIYEATKGNDGYVSFEVDPLIEDPAANIPHAERVAKYIELGTKWAKGHPNRLIKVPATPAGIEALTELTAAGVNLNITLIFSERQYLAARDAVVKGLERNKNVSKFKSVYSIFVSRLDVYTDDQVKSLPAKAQGWVGIVNAKRIWKKNKDFWQKKNLPLEQEMIFASTGTKKPNDPKYKYVAAFAGSDIETNPPETNEAVEASGQVFKSSIGDLPSKDILDAIDKHVDFQKLEEFLMTDGIKKFADPQKALLSVFG
;
A
#
# COMPACT_ATOMS: atom_id res chain seq x y z
N ALA A 1 6.81 14.25 -26.21
CA ALA A 1 7.96 13.34 -26.11
C ALA A 1 9.09 13.61 -27.13
N LYS A 2 8.89 14.46 -28.16
CA LYS A 2 9.95 14.75 -29.14
C LYS A 2 11.20 15.35 -28.46
N GLY A 3 12.34 14.65 -28.58
CA GLY A 3 13.65 15.11 -28.08
C GLY A 3 14.03 14.67 -26.66
N LYS A 4 13.15 14.01 -25.89
CA LYS A 4 13.47 13.46 -24.58
C LYS A 4 14.00 12.03 -24.72
N LYS A 5 14.98 11.67 -23.89
CA LYS A 5 15.64 10.35 -23.89
C LYS A 5 15.83 9.85 -22.45
N GLY A 6 16.14 8.57 -22.32
CA GLY A 6 16.48 7.94 -21.05
C GLY A 6 15.40 8.10 -20.00
N GLU A 7 15.82 8.38 -18.77
CA GLU A 7 14.96 8.49 -17.59
C GLU A 7 13.83 9.53 -17.76
N GLU A 8 14.13 10.69 -18.34
CA GLU A 8 13.12 11.74 -18.55
C GLU A 8 11.98 11.27 -19.45
N LEU A 9 12.28 10.48 -20.48
CA LEU A 9 11.26 9.89 -21.35
C LEU A 9 10.44 8.83 -20.62
N ALA A 10 11.08 7.98 -19.82
CA ALA A 10 10.39 6.96 -19.04
C ALA A 10 9.37 7.57 -18.09
N TRP A 11 9.76 8.60 -17.32
CA TRP A 11 8.85 9.31 -16.42
C TRP A 11 7.73 10.04 -17.13
N LEU A 12 8.00 10.65 -18.27
CA LEU A 12 6.95 11.30 -19.09
C LEU A 12 5.92 10.28 -19.57
N LEU A 13 6.34 9.11 -20.03
CA LEU A 13 5.42 8.06 -20.48
C LEU A 13 4.63 7.47 -19.31
N THR A 14 5.26 7.26 -18.16
CA THR A 14 4.58 6.83 -16.94
C THR A 14 3.50 7.82 -16.54
N ASP A 15 3.82 9.11 -16.51
CA ASP A 15 2.87 10.18 -16.21
C ASP A 15 1.70 10.21 -17.20
N GLN A 16 1.96 10.06 -18.50
CA GLN A 16 0.91 10.02 -19.52
C GLN A 16 -0.04 8.83 -19.32
N ILE A 17 0.48 7.64 -19.01
CA ILE A 17 -0.32 6.44 -18.79
C ILE A 17 -1.18 6.61 -17.52
N VAL A 18 -0.59 7.07 -16.44
CA VAL A 18 -1.32 7.29 -15.18
C VAL A 18 -2.36 8.39 -15.34
N SER A 19 -2.03 9.50 -16.02
CA SER A 19 -2.97 10.57 -16.32
C SER A 19 -4.16 10.10 -17.18
N ALA A 20 -3.93 9.19 -18.13
CA ALA A 20 -5.01 8.59 -18.91
C ALA A 20 -5.94 7.74 -18.03
N ALA A 21 -5.38 6.96 -17.08
CA ALA A 21 -6.16 6.22 -16.11
C ALA A 21 -6.96 7.14 -15.16
N GLU A 22 -6.36 8.26 -14.71
CA GLU A 22 -7.04 9.28 -13.90
C GLU A 22 -8.31 9.80 -14.58
N GLN A 23 -8.27 10.03 -15.90
CA GLN A 23 -9.45 10.48 -16.66
C GLN A 23 -10.57 9.43 -16.67
N VAL A 24 -10.23 8.15 -16.71
CA VAL A 24 -11.23 7.06 -16.64
C VAL A 24 -11.95 7.07 -15.28
N PHE A 25 -11.25 7.34 -14.20
CA PHE A 25 -11.80 7.34 -12.84
C PHE A 25 -12.32 8.70 -12.36
N LEU A 26 -12.04 9.78 -13.11
CA LEU A 26 -12.46 11.14 -12.73
C LEU A 26 -13.98 11.28 -12.49
N PRO A 27 -14.87 10.67 -13.29
CA PRO A 27 -16.31 10.73 -13.02
C PRO A 27 -16.72 10.11 -11.68
N ILE A 28 -16.01 9.05 -11.24
CA ILE A 28 -16.25 8.43 -9.92
C ILE A 28 -15.77 9.38 -8.82
N TYR A 29 -14.58 9.96 -8.99
CA TYR A 29 -14.04 10.95 -8.07
C TYR A 29 -15.00 12.13 -7.87
N GLU A 30 -15.56 12.67 -8.95
CA GLU A 30 -16.52 13.78 -8.90
C GLU A 30 -17.84 13.38 -8.24
N ALA A 31 -18.40 12.22 -8.62
CA ALA A 31 -19.65 11.70 -8.05
C ALA A 31 -19.55 11.42 -6.55
N THR A 32 -18.39 10.95 -6.09
CA THR A 32 -18.11 10.68 -4.67
C THR A 32 -17.56 11.88 -3.91
N LYS A 33 -17.43 13.02 -4.58
CA LYS A 33 -16.86 14.27 -4.01
C LYS A 33 -15.45 14.08 -3.46
N GLY A 34 -14.66 13.23 -4.11
CA GLY A 34 -13.28 12.92 -3.76
C GLY A 34 -13.12 11.81 -2.72
N ASN A 35 -14.18 11.07 -2.37
CA ASN A 35 -13.99 9.92 -1.48
C ASN A 35 -13.46 8.68 -2.20
N ASP A 36 -13.67 8.54 -3.53
CA ASP A 36 -13.20 7.42 -4.35
C ASP A 36 -12.72 7.92 -5.73
N GLY A 37 -12.35 7.00 -6.64
CA GLY A 37 -11.97 7.32 -8.02
C GLY A 37 -10.51 7.77 -8.17
N TYR A 38 -9.63 7.32 -7.30
CA TYR A 38 -8.21 7.65 -7.35
C TYR A 38 -7.38 6.67 -8.16
N VAL A 39 -6.26 7.17 -8.68
CA VAL A 39 -5.18 6.38 -9.29
C VAL A 39 -3.87 6.67 -8.58
N SER A 40 -3.12 5.63 -8.27
CA SER A 40 -1.82 5.78 -7.59
C SER A 40 -0.69 6.00 -8.59
N PHE A 41 0.14 7.00 -8.32
CA PHE A 41 1.41 7.26 -8.98
C PHE A 41 2.56 6.97 -8.00
N GLU A 42 3.35 5.95 -8.29
CA GLU A 42 4.48 5.59 -7.44
C GLU A 42 5.69 6.46 -7.77
N VAL A 43 6.28 7.06 -6.73
CA VAL A 43 7.54 7.80 -6.86
C VAL A 43 8.71 6.83 -7.11
N ASP A 44 9.83 7.37 -7.59
CA ASP A 44 10.98 6.57 -8.00
C ASP A 44 11.46 5.59 -6.91
N PRO A 45 11.31 4.28 -7.12
CA PRO A 45 11.74 3.28 -6.15
C PRO A 45 13.27 3.20 -6.01
N LEU A 46 14.03 3.77 -6.93
CA LEU A 46 15.50 3.81 -6.86
C LEU A 46 16.01 4.72 -5.74
N ILE A 47 15.14 5.55 -5.14
CA ILE A 47 15.45 6.30 -3.91
C ILE A 47 15.87 5.35 -2.78
N GLU A 48 15.27 4.17 -2.72
CA GLU A 48 15.56 3.14 -1.70
C GLU A 48 16.56 2.07 -2.16
N ASP A 49 17.05 2.15 -3.39
CA ASP A 49 18.02 1.17 -3.89
C ASP A 49 19.34 1.27 -3.09
N PRO A 50 19.74 0.20 -2.38
CA PRO A 50 21.00 0.21 -1.63
C PRO A 50 22.23 0.53 -2.51
N ALA A 51 22.19 0.15 -3.80
CA ALA A 51 23.28 0.43 -4.73
C ALA A 51 23.44 1.93 -5.05
N ALA A 52 22.38 2.72 -4.91
CA ALA A 52 22.44 4.17 -5.13
C ALA A 52 23.13 4.90 -3.97
N ASN A 53 23.26 4.28 -2.80
CA ASN A 53 23.92 4.80 -1.60
C ASN A 53 23.46 6.22 -1.22
N ILE A 54 22.16 6.51 -1.37
CA ILE A 54 21.59 7.83 -1.07
C ILE A 54 21.45 8.00 0.46
N PRO A 55 22.02 9.06 1.07
CA PRO A 55 21.86 9.33 2.50
C PRO A 55 20.39 9.49 2.91
N HIS A 56 20.05 9.12 4.14
CA HIS A 56 18.67 9.17 4.66
C HIS A 56 17.99 10.53 4.43
N ALA A 57 18.63 11.63 4.83
CA ALA A 57 18.07 12.97 4.68
C ALA A 57 17.83 13.36 3.21
N GLU A 58 18.68 12.89 2.29
CA GLU A 58 18.51 13.12 0.85
C GLU A 58 17.34 12.29 0.31
N ARG A 59 17.15 11.04 0.77
CA ARG A 59 15.97 10.24 0.43
C ARG A 59 14.68 10.92 0.85
N VAL A 60 14.62 11.44 2.08
CA VAL A 60 13.48 12.22 2.58
C VAL A 60 13.18 13.42 1.68
N ALA A 61 14.22 14.21 1.37
CA ALA A 61 14.07 15.37 0.48
C ALA A 61 13.57 15.00 -0.92
N LYS A 62 14.08 13.92 -1.50
CA LYS A 62 13.63 13.40 -2.81
C LYS A 62 12.15 12.96 -2.79
N TYR A 63 11.70 12.28 -1.73
CA TYR A 63 10.28 11.93 -1.60
C TYR A 63 9.38 13.16 -1.54
N ILE A 64 9.78 14.20 -0.80
CA ILE A 64 9.02 15.45 -0.69
C ILE A 64 8.99 16.17 -2.05
N GLU A 65 10.13 16.32 -2.71
CA GLU A 65 10.26 16.96 -4.01
C GLU A 65 9.41 16.25 -5.07
N LEU A 66 9.64 14.95 -5.27
CA LEU A 66 8.96 14.18 -6.31
C LEU A 66 7.47 14.02 -6.01
N GLY A 67 7.11 13.78 -4.75
CA GLY A 67 5.70 13.67 -4.35
C GLY A 67 4.93 14.95 -4.61
N THR A 68 5.50 16.10 -4.26
CA THR A 68 4.88 17.41 -4.54
C THR A 68 4.81 17.70 -6.03
N LYS A 69 5.88 17.39 -6.78
CA LYS A 69 5.95 17.57 -8.23
C LYS A 69 4.84 16.78 -8.94
N TRP A 70 4.74 15.49 -8.66
CA TRP A 70 3.83 14.58 -9.36
C TRP A 70 2.37 14.69 -8.90
N ALA A 71 2.10 15.28 -7.74
CA ALA A 71 0.74 15.57 -7.28
C ALA A 71 0.13 16.80 -7.95
N LYS A 72 0.97 17.72 -8.43
CA LYS A 72 0.51 19.03 -8.90
C LYS A 72 -0.37 18.95 -10.15
N GLY A 73 -1.62 19.42 -10.03
CA GLY A 73 -2.58 19.47 -11.15
C GLY A 73 -3.40 18.18 -11.31
N HIS A 74 -3.24 17.21 -10.45
CA HIS A 74 -3.91 15.90 -10.51
C HIS A 74 -4.84 15.69 -9.30
N PRO A 75 -6.13 16.02 -9.40
CA PRO A 75 -7.05 16.01 -8.24
C PRO A 75 -7.31 14.60 -7.69
N ASN A 76 -7.31 13.57 -8.55
CA ASN A 76 -7.55 12.18 -8.18
C ASN A 76 -6.31 11.29 -8.27
N ARG A 77 -5.12 11.89 -8.08
CA ARG A 77 -3.86 11.15 -7.96
C ARG A 77 -3.48 10.94 -6.50
N LEU A 78 -3.16 9.71 -6.14
CA LEU A 78 -2.47 9.39 -4.89
C LEU A 78 -0.98 9.20 -5.18
N ILE A 79 -0.14 9.93 -4.48
CA ILE A 79 1.30 9.70 -4.52
C ILE A 79 1.63 8.49 -3.66
N LYS A 80 2.21 7.47 -4.29
CA LYS A 80 2.52 6.20 -3.62
C LYS A 80 3.94 6.22 -3.08
N VAL A 81 4.06 6.12 -1.75
CA VAL A 81 5.32 6.23 -0.99
C VAL A 81 5.49 4.98 -0.13
N PRO A 82 6.67 4.31 -0.13
CA PRO A 82 6.89 3.13 0.69
C PRO A 82 7.02 3.49 2.18
N ALA A 83 6.57 2.60 3.05
CA ALA A 83 6.71 2.73 4.51
C ALA A 83 8.13 2.38 5.00
N THR A 84 9.15 2.87 4.30
CA THR A 84 10.54 2.90 4.74
C THR A 84 10.75 4.01 5.78
N PRO A 85 11.84 4.02 6.54
CA PRO A 85 12.13 5.13 7.46
C PRO A 85 12.11 6.50 6.77
N ALA A 86 12.71 6.63 5.57
CA ALA A 86 12.73 7.90 4.84
C ALA A 86 11.35 8.24 4.25
N GLY A 87 10.64 7.24 3.69
CA GLY A 87 9.29 7.43 3.20
C GLY A 87 8.34 7.92 4.29
N ILE A 88 8.34 7.26 5.47
CA ILE A 88 7.50 7.65 6.61
C ILE A 88 7.83 9.08 7.09
N GLU A 89 9.10 9.44 7.18
CA GLU A 89 9.50 10.80 7.58
C GLU A 89 8.98 11.86 6.60
N ALA A 90 9.02 11.58 5.30
CA ALA A 90 8.53 12.49 4.26
C ALA A 90 7.00 12.71 4.31
N LEU A 91 6.21 11.75 4.85
CA LEU A 91 4.74 11.85 4.88
C LEU A 91 4.25 13.11 5.59
N THR A 92 4.96 13.57 6.63
CA THR A 92 4.58 14.79 7.38
C THR A 92 4.55 16.01 6.47
N GLU A 93 5.59 16.21 5.68
CA GLU A 93 5.70 17.37 4.78
C GLU A 93 4.77 17.22 3.56
N LEU A 94 4.66 16.02 2.99
CA LEU A 94 3.74 15.75 1.88
C LEU A 94 2.28 16.01 2.30
N THR A 95 1.88 15.53 3.48
CA THR A 95 0.55 15.78 4.02
C THR A 95 0.31 17.27 4.28
N ALA A 96 1.28 17.98 4.87
CA ALA A 96 1.20 19.43 5.09
C ALA A 96 1.07 20.21 3.78
N ALA A 97 1.70 19.74 2.71
CA ALA A 97 1.58 20.30 1.36
C ALA A 97 0.24 19.97 0.67
N GLY A 98 -0.61 19.13 1.26
CA GLY A 98 -1.90 18.73 0.70
C GLY A 98 -1.82 17.64 -0.38
N VAL A 99 -0.73 16.86 -0.39
CA VAL A 99 -0.54 15.74 -1.30
C VAL A 99 -1.38 14.56 -0.81
N ASN A 100 -2.25 14.02 -1.66
CA ASN A 100 -2.99 12.79 -1.39
C ASN A 100 -2.05 11.59 -1.49
N LEU A 101 -2.16 10.64 -0.56
CA LEU A 101 -1.14 9.62 -0.32
C LEU A 101 -1.66 8.19 -0.41
N ASN A 102 -0.86 7.31 -1.01
CA ASN A 102 -0.93 5.86 -0.85
C ASN A 102 0.36 5.38 -0.19
N ILE A 103 0.30 5.07 1.09
CA ILE A 103 1.46 4.57 1.83
C ILE A 103 1.53 3.05 1.64
N THR A 104 2.61 2.57 1.04
CA THR A 104 2.74 1.16 0.61
C THR A 104 3.89 0.42 1.30
N LEU A 105 4.03 -0.88 1.01
CA LEU A 105 5.00 -1.78 1.67
C LEU A 105 4.83 -1.79 3.20
N ILE A 106 3.58 -1.80 3.66
CA ILE A 106 3.26 -1.98 5.07
C ILE A 106 3.06 -3.47 5.33
N PHE A 107 3.91 -4.04 6.17
CA PHE A 107 3.89 -5.44 6.56
C PHE A 107 3.53 -5.63 8.04
N SER A 108 3.67 -4.59 8.85
CA SER A 108 3.47 -4.65 10.29
C SER A 108 2.59 -3.53 10.83
N GLU A 109 2.01 -3.76 11.99
CA GLU A 109 1.28 -2.74 12.73
C GLU A 109 2.18 -1.54 13.08
N ARG A 110 3.46 -1.78 13.43
CA ARG A 110 4.42 -0.74 13.75
C ARG A 110 4.58 0.26 12.59
N GLN A 111 4.75 -0.25 11.36
CA GLN A 111 4.86 0.62 10.17
C GLN A 111 3.57 1.41 9.94
N TYR A 112 2.41 0.77 10.05
CA TYR A 112 1.13 1.45 9.92
C TYR A 112 0.99 2.59 10.94
N LEU A 113 1.28 2.33 12.22
CA LEU A 113 1.17 3.34 13.26
C LEU A 113 2.12 4.52 13.01
N ALA A 114 3.37 4.26 12.65
CA ALA A 114 4.34 5.30 12.32
C ALA A 114 3.90 6.15 11.11
N ALA A 115 3.39 5.51 10.06
CA ALA A 115 2.88 6.21 8.87
C ALA A 115 1.64 7.06 9.20
N ARG A 116 0.67 6.50 9.94
CA ARG A 116 -0.53 7.21 10.41
C ARG A 116 -0.15 8.44 11.23
N ASP A 117 0.75 8.30 12.18
CA ASP A 117 1.15 9.39 13.08
C ASP A 117 1.90 10.50 12.33
N ALA A 118 2.71 10.15 11.32
CA ALA A 118 3.34 11.13 10.43
C ALA A 118 2.30 11.91 9.60
N VAL A 119 1.28 11.23 9.07
CA VAL A 119 0.16 11.87 8.38
C VAL A 119 -0.61 12.81 9.32
N VAL A 120 -0.94 12.36 10.53
CA VAL A 120 -1.63 13.21 11.53
C VAL A 120 -0.84 14.47 11.83
N LYS A 121 0.47 14.35 12.04
CA LYS A 121 1.34 15.52 12.26
C LYS A 121 1.34 16.48 11.07
N GLY A 122 1.29 15.98 9.85
CA GLY A 122 1.18 16.81 8.66
C GLY A 122 -0.17 17.52 8.54
N LEU A 123 -1.26 16.86 8.95
CA LEU A 123 -2.61 17.44 8.94
C LEU A 123 -2.74 18.71 9.80
N GLU A 124 -1.96 18.84 10.86
CA GLU A 124 -1.94 20.04 11.71
C GLU A 124 -1.54 21.31 10.93
N ARG A 125 -0.81 21.14 9.83
CA ARG A 125 -0.33 22.23 8.95
C ARG A 125 -0.98 22.26 7.58
N ASN A 126 -1.84 21.28 7.27
CA ASN A 126 -2.52 21.20 6.00
C ASN A 126 -3.66 22.23 5.92
N LYS A 127 -3.59 23.12 4.93
CA LYS A 127 -4.58 24.20 4.74
C LYS A 127 -5.89 23.73 4.08
N ASN A 128 -5.93 22.51 3.57
CA ASN A 128 -7.08 21.97 2.83
C ASN A 128 -7.42 20.54 3.26
N VAL A 129 -7.57 20.33 4.55
CA VAL A 129 -7.88 19.03 5.15
C VAL A 129 -9.14 18.39 4.57
N SER A 130 -10.10 19.21 4.12
CA SER A 130 -11.35 18.72 3.54
C SER A 130 -11.22 17.96 2.23
N LYS A 131 -10.08 18.09 1.56
CA LYS A 131 -9.76 17.37 0.31
C LYS A 131 -8.63 16.38 0.47
N PHE A 132 -8.14 16.19 1.68
CA PHE A 132 -7.02 15.29 1.92
C PHE A 132 -7.49 13.83 2.01
N LYS A 133 -6.87 12.98 1.23
CA LYS A 133 -7.07 11.53 1.22
C LYS A 133 -5.75 10.81 1.48
N SER A 134 -5.76 9.85 2.40
CA SER A 134 -4.69 8.87 2.54
C SER A 134 -5.23 7.47 2.55
N VAL A 135 -4.49 6.55 1.93
CA VAL A 135 -4.76 5.12 1.98
C VAL A 135 -3.50 4.38 2.39
N TYR A 136 -3.68 3.26 3.10
CA TYR A 136 -2.59 2.47 3.67
C TYR A 136 -2.60 1.08 3.05
N SER A 137 -1.63 0.78 2.20
CA SER A 137 -1.52 -0.49 1.49
C SER A 137 -0.82 -1.54 2.34
N ILE A 138 -1.62 -2.43 2.93
CA ILE A 138 -1.17 -3.55 3.76
C ILE A 138 -0.97 -4.77 2.88
N PHE A 139 0.22 -5.35 2.93
CA PHE A 139 0.57 -6.54 2.17
C PHE A 139 0.15 -7.80 2.93
N VAL A 140 -0.48 -8.74 2.23
CA VAL A 140 -1.10 -9.90 2.86
C VAL A 140 -0.37 -11.20 2.52
N SER A 141 -0.41 -11.67 1.27
CA SER A 141 0.12 -13.00 0.93
C SER A 141 1.63 -13.15 1.16
N ARG A 142 2.39 -12.05 1.13
CA ARG A 142 3.84 -12.10 1.41
C ARG A 142 4.14 -12.51 2.86
N LEU A 143 3.27 -12.14 3.81
CA LEU A 143 3.42 -12.57 5.21
C LEU A 143 3.21 -14.09 5.34
N ASP A 144 2.20 -14.62 4.64
CA ASP A 144 1.92 -16.05 4.67
C ASP A 144 3.08 -16.84 4.05
N VAL A 145 3.64 -16.38 2.93
CA VAL A 145 4.83 -17.00 2.31
C VAL A 145 6.03 -16.95 3.26
N TYR A 146 6.31 -15.77 3.84
CA TYR A 146 7.40 -15.63 4.80
C TYR A 146 7.27 -16.61 5.96
N THR A 147 6.09 -16.75 6.54
CA THR A 147 5.89 -17.65 7.69
C THR A 147 5.96 -19.12 7.29
N ASP A 148 5.49 -19.48 6.10
CA ASP A 148 5.68 -20.84 5.58
C ASP A 148 7.17 -21.20 5.40
N ASP A 149 7.98 -20.24 4.97
CA ASP A 149 9.39 -20.47 4.67
C ASP A 149 10.31 -20.30 5.89
N GLN A 150 10.07 -19.30 6.72
CA GLN A 150 11.00 -18.85 7.75
C GLN A 150 10.55 -19.22 9.19
N VAL A 151 9.25 -19.46 9.43
CA VAL A 151 8.72 -19.72 10.77
C VAL A 151 8.22 -21.16 10.91
N LYS A 152 9.16 -22.09 10.83
CA LYS A 152 8.85 -23.55 10.91
C LYS A 152 8.24 -24.00 12.23
N SER A 153 8.38 -23.20 13.28
CA SER A 153 7.76 -23.43 14.60
C SER A 153 6.29 -23.03 14.66
N LEU A 154 5.77 -22.31 13.64
CA LEU A 154 4.36 -21.94 13.59
C LEU A 154 3.51 -23.19 13.28
N PRO A 155 2.53 -23.53 14.15
CA PRO A 155 1.67 -24.70 13.93
C PRO A 155 0.95 -24.66 12.58
N ALA A 156 0.81 -25.82 11.94
CA ALA A 156 0.20 -25.95 10.60
C ALA A 156 -1.19 -25.29 10.49
N LYS A 157 -2.00 -25.35 11.56
CA LYS A 157 -3.32 -24.71 11.62
C LYS A 157 -3.30 -23.18 11.56
N ALA A 158 -2.16 -22.55 11.89
CA ALA A 158 -1.96 -21.11 11.86
C ALA A 158 -1.26 -20.65 10.58
N GLN A 159 -0.69 -21.56 9.79
CA GLN A 159 -0.09 -21.24 8.50
C GLN A 159 -1.16 -20.75 7.53
N GLY A 160 -0.85 -19.65 6.81
CA GLY A 160 -1.76 -19.00 5.88
C GLY A 160 -2.83 -18.10 6.53
N TRP A 161 -2.72 -17.84 7.83
CA TRP A 161 -3.56 -16.91 8.58
C TRP A 161 -2.82 -15.65 9.02
N VAL A 162 -1.50 -15.63 8.98
CA VAL A 162 -0.70 -14.53 9.55
C VAL A 162 -0.98 -13.21 8.81
N GLY A 163 -0.99 -13.22 7.48
CA GLY A 163 -1.30 -12.04 6.68
C GLY A 163 -2.73 -11.56 6.91
N ILE A 164 -3.70 -12.48 6.96
CA ILE A 164 -5.12 -12.15 7.19
C ILE A 164 -5.32 -11.53 8.58
N VAL A 165 -4.79 -12.17 9.63
CA VAL A 165 -4.93 -11.68 11.01
C VAL A 165 -4.26 -10.33 11.20
N ASN A 166 -3.04 -10.16 10.68
CA ASN A 166 -2.33 -8.89 10.74
C ASN A 166 -3.13 -7.77 10.07
N ALA A 167 -3.61 -8.00 8.84
CA ALA A 167 -4.37 -7.01 8.08
C ALA A 167 -5.70 -6.64 8.77
N LYS A 168 -6.44 -7.61 9.30
CA LYS A 168 -7.70 -7.36 10.02
C LYS A 168 -7.49 -6.56 11.30
N ARG A 169 -6.44 -6.89 12.07
CA ARG A 169 -6.08 -6.15 13.29
C ARG A 169 -5.73 -4.69 12.98
N ILE A 170 -4.95 -4.46 11.92
CA ILE A 170 -4.57 -3.11 11.51
C ILE A 170 -5.80 -2.35 10.97
N TRP A 171 -6.64 -2.99 10.16
CA TRP A 171 -7.87 -2.39 9.65
C TRP A 171 -8.78 -1.89 10.77
N LYS A 172 -9.00 -2.72 11.80
CA LYS A 172 -9.79 -2.30 12.95
C LYS A 172 -9.20 -1.06 13.64
N LYS A 173 -7.87 -1.02 13.83
CA LYS A 173 -7.18 0.14 14.41
C LYS A 173 -7.31 1.38 13.52
N ASN A 174 -7.25 1.21 12.19
CA ASN A 174 -7.45 2.30 11.22
C ASN A 174 -8.85 2.89 11.36
N LYS A 175 -9.89 2.04 11.32
CA LYS A 175 -11.28 2.49 11.47
C LYS A 175 -11.52 3.18 12.81
N ASP A 176 -11.13 2.55 13.92
CA ASP A 176 -11.30 3.08 15.28
C ASP A 176 -10.61 4.44 15.48
N PHE A 177 -9.50 4.67 14.79
CA PHE A 177 -8.74 5.90 14.87
C PHE A 177 -9.34 7.02 14.02
N TRP A 178 -9.56 6.77 12.73
CA TRP A 178 -9.97 7.82 11.80
C TRP A 178 -11.43 8.25 12.00
N GLN A 179 -12.31 7.36 12.43
CA GLN A 179 -13.67 7.74 12.82
C GLN A 179 -13.70 8.84 13.88
N LYS A 180 -12.74 8.83 14.83
CA LYS A 180 -12.62 9.86 15.87
C LYS A 180 -12.08 11.19 15.36
N LYS A 181 -11.40 11.19 14.22
CA LYS A 181 -10.83 12.40 13.60
C LYS A 181 -11.86 13.19 12.80
N ASN A 182 -12.98 12.57 12.42
CA ASN A 182 -14.09 13.19 11.71
C ASN A 182 -13.65 14.01 10.48
N LEU A 183 -12.75 13.45 9.67
CA LEU A 183 -12.35 14.06 8.41
C LEU A 183 -13.46 13.90 7.37
N PRO A 184 -13.62 14.86 6.44
CA PRO A 184 -14.64 14.78 5.38
C PRO A 184 -14.47 13.59 4.43
N LEU A 185 -13.21 13.17 4.16
CA LEU A 185 -12.89 12.00 3.35
C LEU A 185 -12.41 10.86 4.23
N GLU A 186 -12.81 9.64 3.89
CA GLU A 186 -12.38 8.45 4.59
C GLU A 186 -10.89 8.19 4.36
N GLN A 187 -10.20 7.80 5.43
CA GLN A 187 -8.80 7.37 5.38
C GLN A 187 -8.77 5.85 5.46
N GLU A 188 -8.56 5.20 4.32
CA GLU A 188 -8.88 3.79 4.12
C GLU A 188 -7.66 2.90 4.06
N MET A 189 -7.91 1.60 4.19
CA MET A 189 -6.91 0.55 3.96
C MET A 189 -7.02 0.03 2.53
N ILE A 190 -5.88 -0.25 1.92
CA ILE A 190 -5.79 -1.10 0.73
C ILE A 190 -5.20 -2.45 1.15
N PHE A 191 -5.95 -3.53 0.96
CA PHE A 191 -5.41 -4.88 1.08
C PHE A 191 -4.69 -5.22 -0.22
N ALA A 192 -3.36 -5.31 -0.13
CA ALA A 192 -2.48 -5.51 -1.27
C ALA A 192 -1.79 -6.89 -1.22
N SER A 193 -1.25 -7.33 -2.37
CA SER A 193 -0.67 -8.67 -2.47
C SER A 193 -1.69 -9.75 -2.12
N THR A 194 -2.84 -9.71 -2.77
CA THR A 194 -3.99 -10.59 -2.52
C THR A 194 -4.01 -11.84 -3.42
N GLY A 195 -3.08 -11.97 -4.35
CA GLY A 195 -2.89 -13.20 -5.11
C GLY A 195 -2.36 -14.33 -4.23
N THR A 196 -3.05 -15.47 -4.21
CA THR A 196 -2.63 -16.68 -3.48
C THR A 196 -1.35 -17.27 -4.07
N LYS A 197 -0.52 -17.87 -3.21
CA LYS A 197 0.76 -18.45 -3.59
C LYS A 197 0.78 -19.98 -3.46
N LYS A 198 -0.18 -20.55 -2.72
CA LYS A 198 -0.34 -22.00 -2.55
C LYS A 198 -1.27 -22.54 -3.64
N PRO A 199 -0.89 -23.60 -4.36
CA PRO A 199 -1.72 -24.18 -5.44
C PRO A 199 -3.11 -24.63 -4.98
N ASN A 200 -3.22 -25.04 -3.72
CA ASN A 200 -4.47 -25.57 -3.14
C ASN A 200 -5.36 -24.48 -2.53
N ASP A 201 -4.88 -23.24 -2.40
CA ASP A 201 -5.71 -22.14 -1.91
C ASP A 201 -6.64 -21.64 -3.02
N PRO A 202 -7.94 -21.42 -2.73
CA PRO A 202 -8.81 -20.73 -3.68
C PRO A 202 -8.21 -19.37 -4.06
N LYS A 203 -8.22 -19.03 -5.36
CA LYS A 203 -7.67 -17.74 -5.83
C LYS A 203 -8.32 -16.53 -5.16
N TYR A 204 -9.57 -16.65 -4.73
CA TYR A 204 -10.33 -15.62 -4.03
C TYR A 204 -10.21 -15.69 -2.49
N LYS A 205 -9.25 -16.44 -1.93
CA LYS A 205 -9.05 -16.62 -0.47
C LYS A 205 -9.05 -15.29 0.29
N TYR A 206 -8.26 -14.34 -0.17
CA TYR A 206 -8.12 -13.05 0.51
C TYR A 206 -9.33 -12.14 0.27
N VAL A 207 -9.93 -12.18 -0.90
CA VAL A 207 -11.20 -11.47 -1.19
C VAL A 207 -12.29 -11.93 -0.22
N ALA A 208 -12.44 -13.25 -0.04
CA ALA A 208 -13.38 -13.79 0.93
C ALA A 208 -13.05 -13.37 2.37
N ALA A 209 -11.77 -13.32 2.71
CA ALA A 209 -11.33 -12.96 4.07
C ALA A 209 -11.57 -11.47 4.41
N PHE A 210 -11.53 -10.59 3.42
CA PHE A 210 -11.65 -9.14 3.62
C PHE A 210 -12.99 -8.57 3.13
N ALA A 211 -13.92 -9.39 2.72
CA ALA A 211 -15.23 -8.94 2.27
C ALA A 211 -15.92 -8.05 3.31
N GLY A 212 -16.45 -6.90 2.86
CA GLY A 212 -17.07 -5.89 3.70
C GLY A 212 -16.07 -4.90 4.33
N SER A 213 -14.81 -4.91 3.86
CA SER A 213 -13.78 -3.94 4.27
C SER A 213 -13.74 -2.70 3.38
N ASP A 214 -12.54 -2.14 3.18
CA ASP A 214 -12.32 -0.92 2.38
C ASP A 214 -11.98 -1.28 0.93
N ILE A 215 -10.71 -1.24 0.56
CA ILE A 215 -10.23 -1.40 -0.82
C ILE A 215 -9.38 -2.66 -0.96
N GLU A 216 -9.63 -3.46 -1.98
CA GLU A 216 -8.76 -4.58 -2.34
C GLU A 216 -8.12 -4.34 -3.71
N THR A 217 -6.80 -4.57 -3.81
CA THR A 217 -6.09 -4.58 -5.09
C THR A 217 -5.75 -6.01 -5.46
N ASN A 218 -6.48 -6.55 -6.43
CA ASN A 218 -6.36 -7.93 -6.84
C ASN A 218 -5.61 -8.07 -8.18
N PRO A 219 -4.81 -9.13 -8.36
CA PRO A 219 -4.36 -9.53 -9.68
C PRO A 219 -5.56 -9.85 -10.60
N PRO A 220 -5.45 -9.64 -11.93
CA PRO A 220 -6.54 -9.95 -12.87
C PRO A 220 -7.12 -11.36 -12.70
N GLU A 221 -6.26 -12.36 -12.55
CA GLU A 221 -6.66 -13.75 -12.36
C GLU A 221 -7.44 -14.00 -11.05
N THR A 222 -7.28 -13.14 -10.05
CA THR A 222 -8.10 -13.19 -8.82
C THR A 222 -9.50 -12.67 -9.11
N ASN A 223 -9.62 -11.55 -9.82
CA ASN A 223 -10.93 -11.00 -10.21
C ASN A 223 -11.70 -11.96 -11.13
N GLU A 224 -11.04 -12.57 -12.11
CA GLU A 224 -11.61 -13.61 -12.96
C GLU A 224 -12.13 -14.81 -12.14
N ALA A 225 -11.36 -15.24 -11.12
CA ALA A 225 -11.76 -16.34 -10.27
C ALA A 225 -12.95 -15.99 -9.36
N VAL A 226 -13.02 -14.73 -8.89
CA VAL A 226 -14.18 -14.22 -8.13
C VAL A 226 -15.44 -14.26 -9.00
N GLU A 227 -15.37 -13.72 -10.21
CA GLU A 227 -16.48 -13.70 -11.15
C GLU A 227 -16.93 -15.12 -11.51
N ALA A 228 -15.99 -15.99 -11.89
CA ALA A 228 -16.27 -17.37 -12.26
C ALA A 228 -16.83 -18.21 -11.10
N SER A 229 -16.56 -17.86 -9.85
CA SER A 229 -17.05 -18.60 -8.68
C SER A 229 -18.56 -18.49 -8.50
N GLY A 230 -19.18 -17.41 -8.98
CA GLY A 230 -20.59 -17.10 -8.74
C GLY A 230 -20.95 -16.91 -7.25
N GLN A 231 -19.95 -16.78 -6.37
CA GLN A 231 -20.16 -16.67 -4.92
C GLN A 231 -20.54 -15.25 -4.53
N VAL A 232 -21.45 -15.14 -3.57
CA VAL A 232 -21.74 -13.89 -2.85
C VAL A 232 -20.93 -13.90 -1.55
N PHE A 233 -19.92 -13.06 -1.48
CA PHE A 233 -19.11 -12.95 -0.28
C PHE A 233 -19.84 -12.14 0.78
N LYS A 234 -20.01 -12.73 1.96
CA LYS A 234 -20.57 -12.05 3.14
C LYS A 234 -19.46 -11.28 3.84
N SER A 235 -19.83 -10.18 4.50
CA SER A 235 -18.88 -9.42 5.31
C SER A 235 -18.19 -10.33 6.33
N SER A 236 -16.88 -10.37 6.27
CA SER A 236 -16.01 -11.24 7.09
C SER A 236 -14.83 -10.46 7.70
N ILE A 237 -14.69 -9.19 7.37
CA ILE A 237 -13.54 -8.38 7.83
C ILE A 237 -13.41 -8.35 9.37
N GLY A 238 -14.52 -8.41 10.09
CA GLY A 238 -14.54 -8.46 11.55
C GLY A 238 -14.24 -9.83 12.15
N ASP A 239 -14.27 -10.90 11.34
CA ASP A 239 -14.13 -12.26 11.82
C ASP A 239 -12.66 -12.63 11.96
N LEU A 240 -12.25 -12.97 13.17
CA LEU A 240 -10.92 -13.52 13.46
C LEU A 240 -10.99 -15.04 13.60
N PRO A 241 -9.89 -15.75 13.31
CA PRO A 241 -9.84 -17.19 13.55
C PRO A 241 -9.90 -17.49 15.05
N SER A 242 -9.98 -18.78 15.40
CA SER A 242 -10.05 -19.23 16.78
C SER A 242 -8.87 -18.72 17.62
N LYS A 243 -9.11 -18.57 18.93
CA LYS A 243 -8.12 -18.04 19.87
C LYS A 243 -6.78 -18.78 19.84
N ASP A 244 -6.80 -20.08 19.64
CA ASP A 244 -5.58 -20.91 19.61
C ASP A 244 -4.73 -20.63 18.34
N ILE A 245 -5.34 -20.19 17.24
CA ILE A 245 -4.61 -19.70 16.06
C ILE A 245 -3.99 -18.32 16.34
N LEU A 246 -4.76 -17.43 16.98
CA LEU A 246 -4.26 -16.10 17.35
C LEU A 246 -3.09 -16.20 18.32
N ASP A 247 -3.23 -17.03 19.38
CA ASP A 247 -2.17 -17.26 20.37
C ASP A 247 -0.90 -17.87 19.71
N ALA A 248 -1.09 -18.76 18.74
CA ALA A 248 0.04 -19.35 18.01
C ALA A 248 0.77 -18.29 17.17
N ILE A 249 0.04 -17.40 16.47
CA ILE A 249 0.64 -16.31 15.71
C ILE A 249 1.42 -15.38 16.65
N ASP A 250 0.79 -14.93 17.73
CA ASP A 250 1.39 -13.97 18.66
C ASP A 250 2.62 -14.56 19.38
N LYS A 251 2.67 -15.88 19.56
CA LYS A 251 3.79 -16.58 20.21
C LYS A 251 4.97 -16.84 19.25
N HIS A 252 4.70 -17.19 18.00
CA HIS A 252 5.72 -17.74 17.10
C HIS A 252 6.19 -16.76 16.02
N VAL A 253 5.42 -15.70 15.71
CA VAL A 253 5.77 -14.74 14.67
C VAL A 253 6.44 -13.51 15.27
N ASP A 254 7.72 -13.34 14.97
CA ASP A 254 8.46 -12.11 15.26
C ASP A 254 8.17 -11.10 14.13
N PHE A 255 7.24 -10.19 14.36
CA PHE A 255 6.84 -9.20 13.38
C PHE A 255 7.94 -8.18 13.05
N GLN A 256 8.93 -7.99 13.90
CA GLN A 256 10.08 -7.13 13.59
C GLN A 256 10.96 -7.80 12.52
N LYS A 257 11.33 -9.05 12.74
CA LYS A 257 12.13 -9.82 11.75
C LYS A 257 11.39 -9.99 10.42
N LEU A 258 10.07 -10.25 10.50
CA LEU A 258 9.22 -10.36 9.33
C LEU A 258 9.23 -9.05 8.53
N GLU A 259 9.07 -7.91 9.18
CA GLU A 259 9.08 -6.59 8.56
C GLU A 259 10.43 -6.29 7.90
N GLU A 260 11.55 -6.52 8.60
CA GLU A 260 12.91 -6.29 8.08
C GLU A 260 13.17 -7.12 6.82
N PHE A 261 12.81 -8.40 6.85
CA PHE A 261 12.96 -9.31 5.71
C PHE A 261 12.10 -8.88 4.53
N LEU A 262 10.80 -8.65 4.77
CA LEU A 262 9.85 -8.30 3.70
C LEU A 262 10.08 -6.90 3.15
N MET A 263 10.60 -5.97 3.93
CA MET A 263 10.98 -4.66 3.44
C MET A 263 12.15 -4.75 2.48
N THR A 264 13.19 -5.51 2.83
CA THR A 264 14.36 -5.73 1.96
C THR A 264 13.96 -6.38 0.64
N ASP A 265 13.16 -7.45 0.69
CA ASP A 265 12.60 -8.12 -0.50
C ASP A 265 11.67 -7.19 -1.30
N GLY A 266 10.85 -6.41 -0.59
CA GLY A 266 9.93 -5.45 -1.19
C GLY A 266 10.65 -4.36 -1.99
N ILE A 267 11.63 -3.69 -1.39
CA ILE A 267 12.44 -2.65 -2.06
C ILE A 267 13.05 -3.21 -3.35
N LYS A 268 13.68 -4.40 -3.28
CA LYS A 268 14.26 -5.03 -4.45
C LYS A 268 13.24 -5.28 -5.56
N LYS A 269 12.06 -5.80 -5.22
CA LYS A 269 10.98 -6.08 -6.18
C LYS A 269 10.37 -4.83 -6.82
N PHE A 270 10.62 -3.65 -6.29
CA PHE A 270 10.26 -2.38 -6.90
C PHE A 270 11.43 -1.77 -7.68
N ALA A 271 12.65 -1.83 -7.15
CA ALA A 271 13.84 -1.26 -7.80
C ALA A 271 14.24 -2.01 -9.08
N ASP A 272 14.22 -3.36 -9.07
CA ASP A 272 14.65 -4.15 -10.22
C ASP A 272 13.78 -3.91 -11.49
N PRO A 273 12.43 -3.88 -11.43
CA PRO A 273 11.61 -3.52 -12.57
C PRO A 273 11.85 -2.09 -13.07
N GLN A 274 12.10 -1.14 -12.17
CA GLN A 274 12.41 0.23 -12.55
C GLN A 274 13.74 0.32 -13.32
N LYS A 275 14.78 -0.37 -12.85
CA LYS A 275 16.05 -0.48 -13.58
C LYS A 275 15.86 -1.09 -14.97
N ALA A 276 15.05 -2.16 -15.05
CA ALA A 276 14.73 -2.79 -16.31
C ALA A 276 13.99 -1.84 -17.26
N LEU A 277 13.00 -1.10 -16.75
CA LEU A 277 12.29 -0.08 -17.54
C LEU A 277 13.26 0.98 -18.06
N LEU A 278 14.10 1.56 -17.20
CA LEU A 278 15.05 2.59 -17.58
C LEU A 278 16.06 2.10 -18.65
N SER A 279 16.47 0.85 -18.59
CA SER A 279 17.38 0.26 -19.57
C SER A 279 16.79 0.17 -20.97
N VAL A 280 15.48 0.20 -21.13
CA VAL A 280 14.80 0.23 -22.44
C VAL A 280 14.94 1.59 -23.12
N PHE A 281 15.11 2.65 -22.34
CA PHE A 281 15.16 4.04 -22.84
C PHE A 281 16.58 4.63 -22.89
N GLY A 282 17.54 3.96 -22.26
CA GLY A 282 18.95 4.38 -22.19
C GLY A 282 19.78 3.86 -23.25
#